data_c17b96adfe786b6d3e3d4f9b8ef111c6
#
_entry.id   c17b96adfe786b6d3e3d4f9b8ef111c6
#
_cell.length_a   1.000
_cell.length_b   1.000
_cell.length_c   1.000
_cell.angle_alpha   90.00
_cell.angle_beta   90.00
_cell.angle_gamma   90.00
#
_symmetry.space_group_name_H-M   'P 1'
#
loop_
_entity.id
_entity.type
_entity.pdbx_description
1 polymer ?
#
loop_
_entity_poly.entity_id
_entity_poly.type
_entity_poly.pdbx_seq_one_letter_code
_entity_poly.pdbx_strand_id
1 'polypeptide(L)' 'MEELLNTLLGKKIDVTCGTNATFRGDVVDVKSGVLYLRDEDEKVAYVAIDKIAVIYECKENATKPGFVG' A
#
# COMPACT_ATOMS: atom_id res chain seq x y z
N MET A 1 10.11 7.21 -6.04
CA MET A 1 9.13 6.52 -5.21
C MET A 1 7.70 6.82 -5.63
N GLU A 2 7.39 8.07 -5.93
CA GLU A 2 6.03 8.37 -6.37
C GLU A 2 5.66 7.65 -7.65
N GLU A 3 6.61 7.51 -8.55
CA GLU A 3 6.31 6.82 -9.81
C GLU A 3 5.92 5.37 -9.55
N LEU A 4 6.65 4.72 -8.65
CA LEU A 4 6.31 3.35 -8.31
C LEU A 4 4.93 3.28 -7.69
N LEU A 5 4.63 4.18 -6.75
CA LEU A 5 3.35 4.15 -6.07
C LEU A 5 2.20 4.42 -7.03
N ASN A 6 2.44 5.26 -8.04
CA ASN A 6 1.40 5.49 -9.03
C ASN A 6 1.06 4.24 -9.82
N THR A 7 2.04 3.35 -10.02
CA THR A 7 1.74 2.10 -10.71
C THR A 7 0.96 1.15 -9.82
N LEU A 8 0.88 1.44 -8.53
CA LEU A 8 0.17 0.58 -7.59
C LEU A 8 -1.21 1.11 -7.23
N LEU A 9 -1.67 2.16 -7.91
CA LEU A 9 -3.00 2.69 -7.66
C LEU A 9 -4.03 1.57 -7.79
N GLY A 10 -4.93 1.49 -6.82
CA GLY A 10 -5.96 0.47 -6.79
C GLY A 10 -5.53 -0.86 -6.23
N LYS A 11 -4.25 -1.00 -5.90
CA LYS A 11 -3.74 -2.27 -5.38
C LYS A 11 -3.53 -2.17 -3.89
N LYS A 12 -3.57 -3.31 -3.24
CA LYS A 12 -3.33 -3.37 -1.80
C LYS A 12 -1.84 -3.57 -1.54
N ILE A 13 -1.29 -2.75 -0.68
CA ILE A 13 0.13 -2.82 -0.35
C ILE A 13 0.33 -2.71 1.15
N ASP A 14 1.50 -3.12 1.59
CA ASP A 14 1.99 -2.86 2.94
C ASP A 14 3.13 -1.88 2.82
N VAL A 15 3.13 -0.85 3.64
CA VAL A 15 4.24 0.08 3.70
C VAL A 15 4.78 0.11 5.11
N THR A 16 6.10 0.13 5.21
CA THR A 16 6.78 0.23 6.49
C THR A 16 7.47 1.58 6.56
N CYS A 17 7.18 2.34 7.58
CA CYS A 17 7.72 3.69 7.75
C CYS A 17 8.60 3.72 8.98
N GLY A 18 9.72 4.44 8.87
CA GLY A 18 10.60 4.61 10.00
C GLY A 18 11.10 3.29 10.51
N THR A 19 10.96 3.06 11.80
CA THR A 19 11.51 1.86 12.39
C THR A 19 10.52 0.71 12.48
N ASN A 20 9.29 1.00 12.87
CA ASN A 20 8.37 -0.09 13.15
C ASN A 20 6.98 0.07 12.60
N ALA A 21 6.62 1.23 12.11
CA ALA A 21 5.24 1.47 11.72
C ALA A 21 4.96 0.79 10.38
N THR A 22 3.96 -0.07 10.35
CA THR A 22 3.55 -0.77 9.14
C THR A 22 2.07 -0.51 8.91
N PHE A 23 1.72 -0.17 7.68
CA PHE A 23 0.35 0.12 7.32
C PHE A 23 -0.02 -0.67 6.08
N ARG A 24 -1.24 -1.18 6.06
CA ARG A 24 -1.75 -1.92 4.92
C ARG A 24 -3.00 -1.24 4.42
N GLY A 25 -3.13 -1.14 3.11
CA GLY A 25 -4.34 -0.58 2.53
C GLY A 25 -4.26 -0.53 1.03
N ASP A 26 -5.36 -0.10 0.44
CA ASP A 26 -5.43 0.11 -1.00
C ASP A 26 -4.90 1.51 -1.32
N VAL A 27 -4.11 1.59 -2.37
CA VAL A 27 -3.59 2.88 -2.81
C VAL A 27 -4.72 3.62 -3.52
N VAL A 28 -5.18 4.71 -2.93
CA VAL A 28 -6.26 5.46 -3.54
C VAL A 28 -5.77 6.73 -4.22
N ASP A 29 -4.62 7.24 -3.82
CA ASP A 29 -4.06 8.41 -4.48
C ASP A 29 -2.60 8.55 -4.10
N VAL A 30 -1.85 9.24 -4.93
CA VAL A 30 -0.45 9.55 -4.68
C VAL A 30 -0.21 10.92 -5.25
N LYS A 31 0.11 11.89 -4.40
CA LYS A 31 0.39 13.22 -4.90
C LYS A 31 1.09 14.04 -3.85
N SER A 32 1.92 14.95 -4.31
CA SER A 32 2.56 15.96 -3.46
C SER A 32 3.31 15.33 -2.29
N GLY A 33 3.97 14.19 -2.56
CA GLY A 33 4.76 13.54 -1.52
C GLY A 33 3.95 12.79 -0.50
N VAL A 34 2.67 12.56 -0.75
CA VAL A 34 1.79 11.86 0.19
C VAL A 34 1.15 10.68 -0.49
N LEU A 35 1.19 9.54 0.20
CA LEU A 35 0.51 8.33 -0.22
C LEU A 35 -0.80 8.23 0.56
N TYR A 36 -1.88 8.01 -0.14
CA TYR A 36 -3.20 7.87 0.47
C TYR A 36 -3.58 6.41 0.44
N LEU A 37 -3.66 5.80 1.62
CA LEU A 37 -4.03 4.39 1.77
C LEU A 37 -5.37 4.29 2.46
N ARG A 38 -6.26 3.45 1.92
CA ARG A 38 -7.54 3.19 2.54
C ARG A 38 -7.54 1.80 3.13
N ASP A 39 -7.83 1.69 4.42
CA ASP A 39 -7.81 0.40 5.09
C ASP A 39 -9.17 -0.28 4.98
N GLU A 40 -9.31 -1.42 5.65
CA GLU A 40 -10.53 -2.20 5.56
C GLU A 40 -11.71 -1.52 6.23
N ASP A 41 -11.46 -0.60 7.13
CA ASP A 41 -12.50 0.18 7.77
C ASP A 41 -12.84 1.43 6.98
N GLU A 42 -12.27 1.55 5.78
CA GLU A 42 -12.49 2.68 4.89
C GLU A 42 -11.93 3.97 5.44
N LYS A 43 -10.97 3.87 6.31
CA LYS A 43 -10.25 5.03 6.79
C LYS A 43 -9.04 5.26 5.90
N VAL A 44 -8.74 6.51 5.64
CA VAL A 44 -7.63 6.87 4.78
C VAL A 44 -6.47 7.33 5.63
N ALA A 45 -5.32 6.68 5.44
CA ALA A 45 -4.09 7.08 6.10
C ALA A 45 -3.28 7.90 5.12
N TYR A 46 -2.73 8.99 5.58
CA TYR A 46 -1.88 9.86 4.78
C TYR A 46 -0.44 9.58 5.19
N VAL A 47 0.33 9.00 4.28
CA VAL A 47 1.67 8.55 4.59
C VAL A 47 2.66 9.41 3.84
N ALA A 48 3.62 9.98 4.57
CA ALA A 48 4.67 10.78 3.94
C ALA A 48 5.57 9.83 3.15
N ILE A 49 5.67 10.06 1.85
CA ILE A 49 6.38 9.13 0.98
C ILE A 49 7.85 9.06 1.36
N ASP A 50 8.45 10.17 1.75
CA ASP A 50 9.86 10.16 2.07
C ASP A 50 10.17 9.47 3.39
N LYS A 51 9.16 9.03 4.11
CA LYS A 51 9.36 8.25 5.33
C LYS A 51 9.17 6.76 5.11
N ILE A 52 8.81 6.35 3.93
CA ILE A 52 8.58 4.95 3.63
C ILE A 52 9.91 4.27 3.40
N ALA A 53 10.14 3.18 4.12
CA ALA A 53 11.35 2.40 3.97
C ALA A 53 11.16 1.20 3.06
N VAL A 54 10.00 0.54 3.14
CA VAL A 54 9.75 -0.70 2.40
C VAL A 54 8.31 -0.72 1.95
N ILE A 55 8.09 -1.22 0.75
CA ILE A 55 6.75 -1.43 0.21
C ILE A 55 6.65 -2.89 -0.21
N TYR A 56 5.60 -3.56 0.24
CA TYR A 56 5.27 -4.90 -0.22
C TYR A 56 3.94 -4.85 -0.94
N GLU A 57 3.90 -5.44 -2.11
CA GLU A 57 2.66 -5.56 -2.85
C GLU A 57 1.94 -6.81 -2.39
N CYS A 58 0.70 -6.68 -1.94
CA CYS A 58 -0.07 -7.82 -1.45
C CYS A 58 -0.70 -8.52 -2.63
N LYS A 59 -0.54 -9.83 -2.68
CA LYS A 59 -1.08 -10.63 -3.76
C LYS A 59 -2.19 -11.49 -3.23
N GLU A 60 -3.20 -10.83 -2.75
CA GLU A 60 -4.23 -11.57 -2.04
C GLU A 60 -5.01 -12.49 -2.95
N ASN A 61 -5.07 -12.19 -4.21
CA ASN A 61 -5.80 -13.09 -5.09
C ASN A 61 -5.08 -14.39 -5.30
N ALA A 62 -3.87 -14.46 -4.85
CA ALA A 62 -3.17 -15.71 -5.00
C ALA A 62 -3.85 -16.79 -4.27
N THR A 63 -4.68 -16.45 -3.63
CA THR A 63 -5.40 -17.41 -3.07
C THR A 63 -6.17 -18.27 -3.69
N LYS A 64 -5.90 -18.26 -4.32
CA LYS A 64 -6.50 -18.90 -4.79
C LYS A 64 -6.42 -19.96 -4.88
N PRO A 65 -6.46 -20.18 -4.63
CA PRO A 65 -6.45 -21.07 -4.79
C PRO A 65 -6.68 -21.86 -5.05
N GLY A 66 -6.82 -21.77 -5.08
CA GLY A 66 -7.12 -22.48 -5.41
C GLY A 66 -6.69 -23.25 -5.95
N PHE A 67 -6.31 -22.99 -6.16
CA PHE A 67 -6.17 -23.49 -6.71
C PHE A 67 -5.88 -24.50 -6.64
N VAL A 68 -5.63 -24.60 -6.33
CA VAL A 68 -5.51 -25.39 -6.32
C VAL A 68 -5.64 -26.10 -6.44
N GLY A 69 -5.48 -26.18 -6.46
CA GLY A 69 -5.83 -26.69 -6.72
C GLY A 69 -5.88 -26.95 -6.90
#